data_6007d86ecb1a44282144b5a9447e4915
#
_entry.id   6007d86ecb1a44282144b5a9447e4915
#
_cell.length_a   1.000
_cell.length_b   1.000
_cell.length_c   1.000
_cell.angle_alpha   90.00
_cell.angle_beta   90.00
_cell.angle_gamma   90.00
#
_symmetry.space_group_name_H-M   'P 1'
#
loop_
_entity.id
_entity.type
_entity.pdbx_description
1 polymer ?
#
loop_
_entity_poly.entity_id
_entity_poly.type
_entity_poly.pdbx_seq_one_letter_code
_entity_poly.pdbx_strand_id
1 'polypeptide(L)'
;MYNILVCDDDREIVDAIEIYLTQEGYHVLKAYDGMQAIQMLEREEIQLLIIDVMMPKLDGIRATLKIREKSSIPIIILSAKSEDVDKILGLNIGADDYVTEPFNPLELVARVKSQLRRYTKLGNLPADDGENVYQVGGLLVNDDLKEVSVEGEPVKLTPIEYNILLLLVKNPGKVFSIEQIYESIWNEEAIGADNTVAVHIRHIREKIEINPKEPRYLKVVWGIGYKIEKQ
;
A
#
# COMPACT_ATOMS: atom_id res chain seq x y z
N MET A 1 20.92 -0.49 2.34
CA MET A 1 20.38 -1.85 2.50
C MET A 1 19.04 -1.69 3.15
N TYR A 2 17.97 -2.29 2.65
CA TYR A 2 16.62 -2.12 3.25
C TYR A 2 16.39 -3.18 4.31
N ASN A 3 15.76 -2.77 5.42
CA ASN A 3 15.32 -3.64 6.50
C ASN A 3 13.88 -4.07 6.24
N ILE A 4 13.64 -5.37 6.18
CA ILE A 4 12.31 -5.97 6.02
C ILE A 4 12.00 -6.72 7.30
N LEU A 5 10.87 -6.40 7.93
CA LEU A 5 10.37 -7.15 9.07
C LEU A 5 9.45 -8.26 8.57
N VAL A 6 9.74 -9.49 8.94
CA VAL A 6 8.92 -10.67 8.71
C VAL A 6 8.32 -11.12 10.02
N CYS A 7 7.00 -11.21 10.09
CA CYS A 7 6.25 -11.54 11.29
C CYS A 7 5.28 -12.69 11.03
N ASP A 8 5.58 -13.85 11.59
CA ASP A 8 4.80 -15.07 11.50
C ASP A 8 5.11 -15.94 12.72
N ASP A 9 4.13 -16.63 13.29
CA ASP A 9 4.38 -17.53 14.44
C ASP A 9 5.03 -18.86 14.02
N ASP A 10 4.93 -19.22 12.74
CA ASP A 10 5.68 -20.34 12.17
C ASP A 10 7.11 -19.93 11.80
N ARG A 11 8.06 -20.42 12.60
CA ARG A 11 9.48 -20.13 12.40
C ARG A 11 10.04 -20.64 11.09
N GLU A 12 9.51 -21.75 10.57
CA GLU A 12 9.97 -22.35 9.31
C GLU A 12 9.60 -21.44 8.13
N ILE A 13 8.42 -20.82 8.18
CA ILE A 13 7.99 -19.81 7.19
C ILE A 13 8.89 -18.58 7.26
N VAL A 14 9.13 -18.04 8.46
CA VAL A 14 10.03 -16.87 8.66
C VAL A 14 11.44 -17.16 8.13
N ASP A 15 11.99 -18.34 8.45
CA ASP A 15 13.34 -18.72 8.01
C ASP A 15 13.40 -18.94 6.49
N ALA A 16 12.36 -19.51 5.90
CA ALA A 16 12.26 -19.66 4.44
C ALA A 16 12.21 -18.29 3.75
N ILE A 17 11.39 -17.37 4.22
CA ILE A 17 11.30 -16.01 3.66
C ILE A 17 12.64 -15.28 3.80
N GLU A 18 13.30 -15.39 4.95
CA GLU A 18 14.62 -14.78 5.17
C GLU A 18 15.64 -15.23 4.13
N ILE A 19 15.70 -16.54 3.82
CA ILE A 19 16.64 -17.06 2.83
C ILE A 19 16.48 -16.35 1.48
N TYR A 20 15.24 -16.26 0.98
CA TYR A 20 14.98 -15.64 -0.32
C TYR A 20 15.24 -14.13 -0.31
N LEU A 21 14.83 -13.42 0.73
CA LEU A 21 15.03 -11.98 0.82
C LEU A 21 16.51 -11.60 1.02
N THR A 22 17.26 -12.39 1.78
CA THR A 22 18.69 -12.17 1.98
C THR A 22 19.49 -12.39 0.69
N GLN A 23 19.10 -13.36 -0.15
CA GLN A 23 19.70 -13.55 -1.48
C GLN A 23 19.51 -12.34 -2.39
N GLU A 24 18.45 -11.57 -2.18
CA GLU A 24 18.17 -10.33 -2.91
C GLU A 24 18.85 -9.08 -2.29
N GLY A 25 19.66 -9.28 -1.25
CA GLY A 25 20.43 -8.22 -0.60
C GLY A 25 19.65 -7.42 0.44
N TYR A 26 18.53 -7.92 0.95
CA TYR A 26 17.76 -7.32 2.04
C TYR A 26 18.25 -7.80 3.41
N HIS A 27 18.11 -6.94 4.42
CA HIS A 27 18.30 -7.33 5.81
C HIS A 27 16.94 -7.70 6.42
N VAL A 28 16.83 -8.91 6.94
CA VAL A 28 15.57 -9.43 7.50
C VAL A 28 15.60 -9.39 9.01
N LEU A 29 14.59 -8.76 9.58
CA LEU A 29 14.28 -8.77 11.01
C LEU A 29 13.09 -9.70 11.23
N LYS A 30 13.07 -10.41 12.35
CA LYS A 30 12.07 -11.46 12.62
C LYS A 30 11.23 -11.13 13.85
N ALA A 31 9.93 -11.29 13.74
CA ALA A 31 8.97 -11.25 14.84
C ALA A 31 8.06 -12.48 14.76
N TYR A 32 7.50 -12.89 15.89
CA TYR A 32 6.71 -14.12 16.00
C TYR A 32 5.31 -13.87 16.59
N ASP A 33 4.94 -12.62 16.74
CA ASP A 33 3.59 -12.16 17.07
C ASP A 33 3.47 -10.66 16.77
N GLY A 34 2.23 -10.17 16.62
CA GLY A 34 1.98 -8.77 16.30
C GLY A 34 2.47 -7.76 17.33
N MET A 35 2.61 -8.16 18.62
CA MET A 35 3.19 -7.28 19.65
C MET A 35 4.68 -7.07 19.42
N GLN A 36 5.42 -8.14 19.09
CA GLN A 36 6.83 -8.04 18.73
C GLN A 36 7.03 -7.18 17.49
N ALA A 37 6.19 -7.36 16.47
CA ALA A 37 6.26 -6.54 15.25
C ALA A 37 6.11 -5.05 15.57
N ILE A 38 5.12 -4.65 16.36
CA ILE A 38 4.93 -3.25 16.77
C ILE A 38 6.15 -2.72 17.55
N GLN A 39 6.68 -3.49 18.51
CA GLN A 39 7.84 -3.07 19.30
C GLN A 39 9.10 -2.90 18.44
N MET A 40 9.29 -3.75 17.42
CA MET A 40 10.42 -3.63 16.51
C MET A 40 10.29 -2.41 15.60
N LEU A 41 9.08 -2.11 15.11
CA LEU A 41 8.81 -0.90 14.33
C LEU A 41 9.02 0.41 15.11
N GLU A 42 8.94 0.37 16.45
CA GLU A 42 9.23 1.54 17.29
C GLU A 42 10.74 1.72 17.57
N ARG A 43 11.56 0.68 17.37
CA ARG A 43 12.99 0.67 17.72
C ARG A 43 13.92 0.66 16.53
N GLU A 44 13.48 0.06 15.44
CA GLU A 44 14.29 -0.19 14.24
C GLU A 44 13.72 0.58 13.05
N GLU A 45 14.60 0.99 12.17
CA GLU A 45 14.20 1.60 10.90
C GLU A 45 13.82 0.49 9.90
N ILE A 46 12.53 0.30 9.68
CA ILE A 46 11.98 -0.76 8.82
C ILE A 46 11.29 -0.11 7.62
N GLN A 47 11.59 -0.60 6.42
CA GLN A 47 11.06 -0.09 5.17
C GLN A 47 9.91 -0.91 4.60
N LEU A 48 9.68 -2.13 5.08
CA LEU A 48 8.56 -2.97 4.67
C LEU A 48 8.27 -4.01 5.76
N LEU A 49 6.99 -4.29 5.98
CA LEU A 49 6.50 -5.35 6.85
C LEU A 49 5.82 -6.45 6.02
N ILE A 50 6.18 -7.70 6.28
CA ILE A 50 5.44 -8.90 5.87
C ILE A 50 4.84 -9.48 7.13
N ILE A 51 3.53 -9.73 7.17
CA ILE A 51 2.84 -10.16 8.38
C ILE A 51 1.77 -11.19 8.11
N ASP A 52 1.82 -12.32 8.84
CA ASP A 52 0.73 -13.31 8.82
C ASP A 52 -0.51 -12.81 9.55
N VAL A 53 -1.67 -13.23 9.08
CA VAL A 53 -2.98 -12.91 9.69
C VAL A 53 -3.18 -13.67 11.00
N MET A 54 -2.86 -14.95 11.02
CA MET A 54 -3.29 -15.88 12.06
C MET A 54 -2.19 -16.14 13.11
N MET A 55 -1.90 -15.14 13.93
CA MET A 55 -0.87 -15.25 14.96
C MET A 55 -1.45 -15.22 16.38
N PRO A 56 -0.77 -15.84 17.37
CA PRO A 56 -1.15 -15.76 18.78
C PRO A 56 -0.94 -14.35 19.37
N LYS A 57 -1.56 -14.07 20.52
CA LYS A 57 -1.52 -12.82 21.30
C LYS A 57 -2.15 -11.63 20.56
N LEU A 58 -1.55 -11.16 19.47
CA LEU A 58 -2.06 -10.10 18.63
C LEU A 58 -1.97 -10.56 17.18
N ASP A 59 -3.12 -10.78 16.55
CA ASP A 59 -3.24 -11.17 15.15
C ASP A 59 -2.74 -10.07 14.21
N GLY A 60 -2.40 -10.46 12.97
CA GLY A 60 -1.84 -9.54 11.98
C GLY A 60 -2.78 -8.43 11.57
N ILE A 61 -4.08 -8.66 11.59
CA ILE A 61 -5.11 -7.65 11.29
C ILE A 61 -5.08 -6.53 12.33
N ARG A 62 -5.16 -6.88 13.60
CA ARG A 62 -5.11 -5.91 14.69
C ARG A 62 -3.75 -5.23 14.81
N ALA A 63 -2.67 -5.96 14.53
CA ALA A 63 -1.33 -5.38 14.47
C ALA A 63 -1.25 -4.32 13.36
N THR A 64 -1.72 -4.63 12.14
CA THR A 64 -1.75 -3.71 11.00
C THR A 64 -2.52 -2.43 11.32
N LEU A 65 -3.71 -2.53 11.92
CA LEU A 65 -4.50 -1.36 12.32
C LEU A 65 -3.70 -0.44 13.25
N LYS A 66 -3.07 -0.99 14.31
CA LYS A 66 -2.25 -0.21 15.25
C LYS A 66 -1.02 0.41 14.60
N ILE A 67 -0.39 -0.31 13.68
CA ILE A 67 0.77 0.19 12.93
C ILE A 67 0.35 1.37 12.05
N ARG A 68 -0.79 1.29 11.38
CA ARG A 68 -1.31 2.36 10.52
C ARG A 68 -1.65 3.66 11.24
N GLU A 69 -1.91 3.64 12.54
CA GLU A 69 -2.06 4.87 13.33
C GLU A 69 -0.79 5.73 13.33
N LYS A 70 0.39 5.11 13.19
CA LYS A 70 1.68 5.80 13.34
C LYS A 70 2.57 5.73 12.11
N SER A 71 2.39 4.74 11.23
CA SER A 71 3.31 4.43 10.14
C SER A 71 2.59 4.18 8.82
N SER A 72 3.21 4.67 7.74
CA SER A 72 2.78 4.45 6.34
C SER A 72 3.69 3.50 5.57
N ILE A 73 4.58 2.75 6.24
CA ILE A 73 5.42 1.75 5.56
C ILE A 73 4.57 0.75 4.79
N PRO A 74 5.05 0.21 3.66
CA PRO A 74 4.34 -0.86 2.95
C PRO A 74 4.15 -2.09 3.84
N ILE A 75 2.93 -2.65 3.81
CA ILE A 75 2.57 -3.87 4.53
C ILE A 75 2.03 -4.89 3.53
N ILE A 76 2.68 -6.06 3.48
CA ILE A 76 2.22 -7.23 2.75
C ILE A 76 1.65 -8.22 3.76
N ILE A 77 0.40 -8.60 3.61
CA ILE A 77 -0.23 -9.63 4.45
C ILE A 77 0.00 -11.01 3.83
N LEU A 78 0.40 -11.97 4.67
CA LEU A 78 0.33 -13.39 4.35
C LEU A 78 -0.99 -13.93 4.89
N SER A 79 -1.66 -14.79 4.13
CA SER A 79 -2.94 -15.38 4.55
C SER A 79 -3.08 -16.81 4.05
N ALA A 80 -3.37 -17.72 4.95
CA ALA A 80 -3.74 -19.09 4.64
C ALA A 80 -5.14 -19.11 4.03
N LYS A 81 -5.20 -19.07 2.67
CA LYS A 81 -6.37 -19.36 1.83
C LYS A 81 -7.56 -18.40 1.83
N SER A 82 -7.71 -17.69 0.77
CA SER A 82 -8.64 -17.85 -0.37
C SER A 82 -10.14 -17.73 -0.10
N GLU A 83 -10.59 -17.13 1.00
CA GLU A 83 -11.89 -16.47 0.92
C GLU A 83 -11.63 -15.01 0.58
N ASP A 84 -12.25 -14.51 -0.48
CA ASP A 84 -12.15 -13.09 -0.88
C ASP A 84 -12.42 -12.13 0.29
N VAL A 85 -13.11 -12.63 1.32
CA VAL A 85 -13.40 -11.93 2.57
C VAL A 85 -12.12 -11.59 3.35
N ASP A 86 -11.14 -12.50 3.45
CA ASP A 86 -9.89 -12.26 4.21
C ASP A 86 -8.97 -11.29 3.46
N LYS A 87 -8.95 -11.38 2.13
CA LYS A 87 -8.24 -10.42 1.28
C LYS A 87 -8.83 -9.01 1.40
N ILE A 88 -10.15 -8.91 1.28
CA ILE A 88 -10.88 -7.64 1.41
C ILE A 88 -10.69 -7.10 2.82
N LEU A 89 -10.72 -7.93 3.85
CA LEU A 89 -10.52 -7.51 5.23
C LEU A 89 -9.09 -6.98 5.44
N GLY A 90 -8.06 -7.71 4.97
CA GLY A 90 -6.66 -7.30 5.07
C GLY A 90 -6.40 -5.94 4.40
N LEU A 91 -6.90 -5.75 3.19
CA LEU A 91 -6.79 -4.47 2.48
C LEU A 91 -7.62 -3.37 3.15
N ASN A 92 -8.84 -3.67 3.62
CA ASN A 92 -9.71 -2.70 4.33
C ASN A 92 -9.08 -2.13 5.60
N ILE A 93 -8.16 -2.84 6.24
CA ILE A 93 -7.43 -2.39 7.42
C ILE A 93 -6.15 -1.60 7.09
N GLY A 94 -5.85 -1.41 5.81
CA GLY A 94 -4.72 -0.59 5.35
C GLY A 94 -3.47 -1.36 4.93
N ALA A 95 -3.55 -2.66 4.66
CA ALA A 95 -2.47 -3.37 3.97
C ALA A 95 -2.34 -2.86 2.52
N ASP A 96 -1.12 -2.86 2.00
CA ASP A 96 -0.84 -2.41 0.63
C ASP A 96 -0.92 -3.56 -0.38
N ASP A 97 -0.68 -4.78 0.09
CA ASP A 97 -0.73 -5.98 -0.74
C ASP A 97 -1.00 -7.22 0.13
N TYR A 98 -1.33 -8.33 -0.50
CA TYR A 98 -1.48 -9.60 0.19
C TYR A 98 -0.93 -10.74 -0.67
N VAL A 99 -0.52 -11.83 -0.01
CA VAL A 99 -0.05 -13.07 -0.64
C VAL A 99 -0.75 -14.25 0.01
N THR A 100 -1.33 -15.13 -0.81
CA THR A 100 -2.02 -16.32 -0.29
C THR A 100 -1.06 -17.48 -0.09
N GLU A 101 -1.20 -18.17 1.03
CA GLU A 101 -0.47 -19.39 1.31
C GLU A 101 -1.16 -20.64 0.72
N PRO A 102 -0.38 -21.64 0.24
CA PRO A 102 1.07 -21.62 0.09
C PRO A 102 1.48 -20.68 -1.05
N PHE A 103 2.46 -19.80 -0.80
CA PHE A 103 2.93 -18.84 -1.78
C PHE A 103 4.15 -19.34 -2.57
N ASN A 104 4.30 -18.80 -3.76
CA ASN A 104 5.54 -18.94 -4.52
C ASN A 104 6.57 -17.92 -3.97
N PRO A 105 7.75 -18.36 -3.50
CA PRO A 105 8.78 -17.44 -3.00
C PRO A 105 9.20 -16.36 -4.00
N LEU A 106 9.24 -16.67 -5.29
CA LEU A 106 9.57 -15.69 -6.33
C LEU A 106 8.47 -14.62 -6.49
N GLU A 107 7.20 -15.00 -6.29
CA GLU A 107 6.09 -14.05 -6.27
C GLU A 107 6.22 -13.09 -5.08
N LEU A 108 6.47 -13.60 -3.87
CA LEU A 108 6.68 -12.79 -2.68
C LEU A 108 7.84 -11.80 -2.88
N VAL A 109 8.97 -12.27 -3.40
CA VAL A 109 10.12 -11.42 -3.71
C VAL A 109 9.77 -10.33 -4.72
N ALA A 110 9.02 -10.65 -5.77
CA ALA A 110 8.60 -9.67 -6.78
C ALA A 110 7.70 -8.59 -6.16
N ARG A 111 6.75 -8.96 -5.28
CA ARG A 111 5.89 -8.03 -4.54
C ARG A 111 6.70 -7.14 -3.59
N VAL A 112 7.63 -7.71 -2.83
CA VAL A 112 8.54 -6.95 -1.97
C VAL A 112 9.33 -5.92 -2.77
N LYS A 113 9.95 -6.31 -3.89
CA LYS A 113 10.67 -5.39 -4.79
C LYS A 113 9.77 -4.28 -5.31
N SER A 114 8.55 -4.62 -5.69
CA SER A 114 7.57 -3.67 -6.20
C SER A 114 7.15 -2.67 -5.13
N GLN A 115 6.85 -3.12 -3.91
CA GLN A 115 6.48 -2.27 -2.78
C GLN A 115 7.63 -1.34 -2.36
N LEU A 116 8.85 -1.86 -2.20
CA LEU A 116 10.04 -1.08 -1.85
C LEU A 116 10.36 -0.03 -2.92
N ARG A 117 10.28 -0.39 -4.20
CA ARG A 117 10.51 0.57 -5.29
C ARG A 117 9.54 1.74 -5.23
N ARG A 118 8.26 1.50 -4.92
CA ARG A 118 7.26 2.56 -4.75
C ARG A 118 7.56 3.41 -3.52
N TYR A 119 7.85 2.77 -2.40
CA TYR A 119 8.15 3.44 -1.14
C TYR A 119 9.39 4.33 -1.24
N THR A 120 10.47 3.85 -1.88
CA THR A 120 11.72 4.59 -2.00
C THR A 120 11.72 5.62 -3.11
N LYS A 121 10.98 5.40 -4.20
CA LYS A 121 10.78 6.41 -5.25
C LYS A 121 9.94 7.60 -4.79
N LEU A 122 9.18 7.46 -3.72
CA LEU A 122 8.55 8.61 -3.04
C LEU A 122 9.59 9.62 -2.51
N GLY A 123 10.88 9.23 -2.38
CA GLY A 123 11.96 10.10 -1.92
C GLY A 123 13.04 10.48 -2.95
N ASN A 124 13.08 9.85 -4.14
CA ASN A 124 14.22 9.98 -5.06
C ASN A 124 13.81 9.97 -6.53
N LEU A 125 13.21 11.05 -7.02
CA LEU A 125 13.25 11.36 -8.45
C LEU A 125 14.08 12.63 -8.65
N PRO A 126 14.99 12.67 -9.68
CA PRO A 126 15.60 13.91 -10.07
C PRO A 126 14.50 14.91 -10.47
N ALA A 127 14.58 16.11 -9.93
CA ALA A 127 13.73 17.21 -10.33
C ALA A 127 13.89 17.41 -11.84
N ASP A 128 12.82 17.18 -12.58
CA ASP A 128 12.67 17.72 -13.92
C ASP A 128 12.23 19.17 -13.72
N ASP A 129 12.79 20.14 -14.45
CA ASP A 129 12.63 21.60 -14.24
C ASP A 129 11.22 22.15 -14.49
N GLY A 130 10.18 21.35 -14.27
CA GLY A 130 8.77 21.75 -14.27
C GLY A 130 8.16 21.46 -12.89
N GLU A 131 7.46 22.43 -12.31
CA GLU A 131 6.71 22.23 -11.07
C GLU A 131 5.75 21.04 -11.22
N ASN A 132 6.13 19.85 -10.69
CA ASN A 132 5.28 18.66 -10.66
C ASN A 132 4.20 18.81 -9.56
N VAL A 133 3.51 19.93 -9.59
CA VAL A 133 2.42 20.24 -8.67
C VAL A 133 1.10 20.16 -9.42
N TYR A 134 0.23 19.29 -8.95
CA TYR A 134 -1.09 19.05 -9.52
C TYR A 134 -2.15 19.57 -8.57
N GLN A 135 -3.01 20.48 -9.07
CA GLN A 135 -4.07 21.06 -8.26
C GLN A 135 -5.44 20.84 -8.91
N VAL A 136 -6.39 20.39 -8.11
CA VAL A 136 -7.80 20.26 -8.50
C VAL A 136 -8.65 20.81 -7.35
N GLY A 137 -9.15 22.02 -7.52
CA GLY A 137 -9.83 22.75 -6.44
C GLY A 137 -8.91 22.92 -5.23
N GLY A 138 -9.35 22.45 -4.06
CA GLY A 138 -8.53 22.47 -2.82
C GLY A 138 -7.58 21.31 -2.64
N LEU A 139 -7.63 20.29 -3.51
CA LEU A 139 -6.68 19.18 -3.50
C LEU A 139 -5.39 19.57 -4.23
N LEU A 140 -4.26 19.48 -3.55
CA LEU A 140 -2.94 19.75 -4.10
C LEU A 140 -2.04 18.51 -3.88
N VAL A 141 -1.38 18.08 -4.94
CA VAL A 141 -0.39 17.00 -4.93
C VAL A 141 0.92 17.55 -5.47
N ASN A 142 1.93 17.62 -4.63
CA ASN A 142 3.29 17.99 -4.99
C ASN A 142 4.11 16.72 -5.19
N ASP A 143 4.38 16.35 -6.44
CA ASP A 143 5.08 15.11 -6.77
C ASP A 143 6.59 15.21 -6.52
N ASP A 144 7.16 16.42 -6.45
CA ASP A 144 8.58 16.60 -6.13
C ASP A 144 8.84 16.36 -4.63
N LEU A 145 7.95 16.87 -3.77
CA LEU A 145 8.03 16.69 -2.31
C LEU A 145 7.28 15.45 -1.82
N LYS A 146 6.49 14.78 -2.68
CA LYS A 146 5.61 13.66 -2.33
C LYS A 146 4.59 14.03 -1.24
N GLU A 147 4.12 15.25 -1.29
CA GLU A 147 3.16 15.81 -0.34
C GLU A 147 1.77 15.92 -0.97
N VAL A 148 0.78 15.68 -0.15
CA VAL A 148 -0.64 15.88 -0.49
C VAL A 148 -1.27 16.78 0.56
N SER A 149 -2.06 17.76 0.12
CA SER A 149 -2.87 18.56 1.00
C SER A 149 -4.27 18.78 0.44
N VAL A 150 -5.23 18.99 1.33
CA VAL A 150 -6.61 19.36 1.00
C VAL A 150 -6.97 20.62 1.76
N GLU A 151 -7.39 21.66 1.03
CA GLU A 151 -7.69 23.00 1.59
C GLU A 151 -6.53 23.54 2.47
N GLY A 152 -5.28 23.18 2.12
CA GLY A 152 -4.06 23.56 2.84
C GLY A 152 -3.65 22.63 3.99
N GLU A 153 -4.51 21.70 4.40
CA GLU A 153 -4.19 20.75 5.46
C GLU A 153 -3.48 19.50 4.90
N PRO A 154 -2.33 19.09 5.49
CA PRO A 154 -1.57 17.95 5.00
C PRO A 154 -2.30 16.63 5.20
N VAL A 155 -2.25 15.75 4.19
CA VAL A 155 -2.88 14.42 4.19
C VAL A 155 -1.83 13.34 4.08
N LYS A 156 -1.83 12.38 5.02
CA LYS A 156 -0.93 11.22 4.99
C LYS A 156 -1.55 10.07 4.21
N LEU A 157 -0.91 9.72 3.10
CA LEU A 157 -1.27 8.55 2.29
C LEU A 157 -0.22 7.45 2.43
N THR A 158 -0.64 6.19 2.25
CA THR A 158 0.31 5.09 2.04
C THR A 158 0.92 5.22 0.63
N PRO A 159 2.06 4.56 0.34
CA PRO A 159 2.67 4.62 -0.99
C PRO A 159 1.73 4.21 -2.12
N ILE A 160 0.89 3.20 -1.91
CA ILE A 160 -0.11 2.76 -2.90
C ILE A 160 -1.18 3.83 -3.10
N GLU A 161 -1.76 4.34 -2.02
CA GLU A 161 -2.78 5.39 -2.09
C GLU A 161 -2.25 6.64 -2.81
N TYR A 162 -1.02 7.04 -2.48
CA TYR A 162 -0.35 8.16 -3.13
C TYR A 162 -0.20 7.92 -4.65
N ASN A 163 0.31 6.76 -5.05
CA ASN A 163 0.53 6.47 -6.48
C ASN A 163 -0.79 6.37 -7.26
N ILE A 164 -1.85 5.81 -6.66
CA ILE A 164 -3.19 5.82 -7.29
C ILE A 164 -3.69 7.26 -7.46
N LEU A 165 -3.61 8.07 -6.40
CA LEU A 165 -4.04 9.47 -6.47
C LEU A 165 -3.24 10.25 -7.52
N LEU A 166 -1.91 10.07 -7.55
CA LEU A 166 -1.02 10.71 -8.51
C LEU A 166 -1.36 10.34 -9.96
N LEU A 167 -1.61 9.05 -10.24
CA LEU A 167 -2.03 8.59 -11.56
C LEU A 167 -3.29 9.33 -12.03
N LEU A 168 -4.27 9.48 -11.15
CA LEU A 168 -5.54 10.09 -11.47
C LEU A 168 -5.44 11.63 -11.59
N VAL A 169 -4.69 12.29 -10.67
CA VAL A 169 -4.58 13.75 -10.66
C VAL A 169 -3.70 14.28 -11.80
N LYS A 170 -2.76 13.49 -12.29
CA LYS A 170 -2.01 13.78 -13.54
C LYS A 170 -2.89 13.79 -14.79
N ASN A 171 -4.06 13.18 -14.72
CA ASN A 171 -4.96 13.00 -15.87
C ASN A 171 -6.41 13.44 -15.51
N PRO A 172 -6.65 14.68 -15.12
CA PRO A 172 -7.96 15.13 -14.65
C PRO A 172 -9.03 14.97 -15.75
N GLY A 173 -10.16 14.38 -15.40
CA GLY A 173 -11.27 14.07 -16.28
C GLY A 173 -11.13 12.75 -17.04
N LYS A 174 -9.93 12.15 -17.15
CA LYS A 174 -9.74 10.83 -17.76
C LYS A 174 -10.23 9.74 -16.81
N VAL A 175 -11.03 8.82 -17.33
CA VAL A 175 -11.47 7.62 -16.61
C VAL A 175 -10.43 6.52 -16.79
N PHE A 176 -10.03 5.90 -15.67
CA PHE A 176 -9.20 4.71 -15.66
C PHE A 176 -10.03 3.53 -15.19
N SER A 177 -9.98 2.41 -15.90
CA SER A 177 -10.58 1.17 -15.44
C SER A 177 -9.83 0.62 -14.22
N ILE A 178 -10.47 -0.31 -13.51
CA ILE A 178 -9.83 -0.96 -12.35
C ILE A 178 -8.57 -1.69 -12.80
N GLU A 179 -8.62 -2.39 -13.93
CA GLU A 179 -7.48 -3.09 -14.51
C GLU A 179 -6.34 -2.11 -14.85
N GLN A 180 -6.66 -0.99 -15.50
CA GLN A 180 -5.67 0.03 -15.84
C GLN A 180 -4.99 0.63 -14.61
N ILE A 181 -5.76 0.88 -13.53
CA ILE A 181 -5.19 1.36 -12.26
C ILE A 181 -4.29 0.27 -11.68
N TYR A 182 -4.77 -0.96 -11.61
CA TYR A 182 -4.01 -2.08 -11.05
C TYR A 182 -2.70 -2.28 -11.81
N GLU A 183 -2.74 -2.47 -13.12
CA GLU A 183 -1.55 -2.67 -13.96
C GLU A 183 -0.56 -1.51 -13.85
N SER A 184 -1.06 -0.26 -13.83
CA SER A 184 -0.20 0.92 -13.70
C SER A 184 0.51 0.99 -12.34
N ILE A 185 -0.15 0.56 -11.28
CA ILE A 185 0.36 0.68 -9.91
C ILE A 185 1.13 -0.56 -9.49
N TRP A 186 0.59 -1.77 -9.72
CA TRP A 186 1.25 -3.02 -9.31
C TRP A 186 2.25 -3.53 -10.35
N ASN A 187 2.11 -3.10 -11.61
CA ASN A 187 2.91 -3.55 -12.75
C ASN A 187 2.80 -5.07 -12.98
N GLU A 188 1.61 -5.60 -12.76
CA GLU A 188 1.21 -6.99 -12.90
C GLU A 188 -0.11 -7.07 -13.66
N GLU A 189 -0.43 -8.22 -14.27
CA GLU A 189 -1.74 -8.44 -14.89
C GLU A 189 -2.86 -8.39 -13.84
N ALA A 190 -3.97 -7.77 -14.18
CA ALA A 190 -5.09 -7.49 -13.29
C ALA A 190 -5.97 -8.73 -13.05
N ILE A 191 -5.42 -9.81 -12.53
CA ILE A 191 -6.17 -11.02 -12.18
C ILE A 191 -6.76 -10.86 -10.78
N GLY A 192 -8.10 -10.68 -10.69
CA GLY A 192 -8.80 -10.49 -9.40
C GLY A 192 -8.55 -9.14 -8.71
N ALA A 193 -8.23 -8.11 -9.49
CA ALA A 193 -7.86 -6.77 -9.01
C ALA A 193 -9.02 -5.92 -8.47
N ASP A 194 -10.27 -6.28 -8.74
CA ASP A 194 -11.44 -5.42 -8.51
C ASP A 194 -11.56 -4.95 -7.06
N ASN A 195 -11.41 -5.85 -6.12
CA ASN A 195 -11.53 -5.53 -4.71
C ASN A 195 -10.34 -4.71 -4.18
N THR A 196 -9.13 -5.01 -4.67
CA THR A 196 -7.89 -4.34 -4.23
C THR A 196 -7.93 -2.85 -4.54
N VAL A 197 -8.22 -2.48 -5.79
CA VAL A 197 -8.30 -1.08 -6.21
C VAL A 197 -9.44 -0.37 -5.48
N ALA A 198 -10.62 -0.98 -5.40
CA ALA A 198 -11.81 -0.38 -4.76
C ALA A 198 -11.56 -0.02 -3.28
N VAL A 199 -10.83 -0.87 -2.56
CA VAL A 199 -10.47 -0.61 -1.15
C VAL A 199 -9.52 0.57 -1.02
N HIS A 200 -8.47 0.64 -1.82
CA HIS A 200 -7.56 1.79 -1.78
C HIS A 200 -8.25 3.09 -2.21
N ILE A 201 -9.14 3.05 -3.21
CA ILE A 201 -9.99 4.21 -3.57
C ILE A 201 -10.84 4.68 -2.39
N ARG A 202 -11.42 3.74 -1.64
CA ARG A 202 -12.18 4.06 -0.43
C ARG A 202 -11.29 4.75 0.62
N HIS A 203 -10.11 4.21 0.92
CA HIS A 203 -9.18 4.80 1.88
C HIS A 203 -8.70 6.19 1.45
N ILE A 204 -8.41 6.38 0.15
CA ILE A 204 -8.06 7.70 -0.38
C ILE A 204 -9.22 8.68 -0.11
N ARG A 205 -10.46 8.30 -0.44
CA ARG A 205 -11.65 9.14 -0.19
C ARG A 205 -11.82 9.49 1.28
N GLU A 206 -11.64 8.52 2.19
CA GLU A 206 -11.72 8.76 3.63
C GLU A 206 -10.71 9.81 4.12
N LYS A 207 -9.61 10.01 3.39
CA LYS A 207 -8.54 10.96 3.74
C LYS A 207 -8.64 12.30 3.02
N ILE A 208 -9.15 12.33 1.79
CA ILE A 208 -9.19 13.57 0.98
C ILE A 208 -10.57 14.20 0.84
N GLU A 209 -11.65 13.48 1.12
CA GLU A 209 -13.02 13.94 0.92
C GLU A 209 -13.68 14.30 2.25
N ILE A 210 -14.43 15.40 2.28
CA ILE A 210 -15.26 15.75 3.45
C ILE A 210 -16.35 14.69 3.67
N ASN A 211 -16.96 14.22 2.57
CA ASN A 211 -17.92 13.13 2.59
C ASN A 211 -17.49 12.03 1.59
N PRO A 212 -16.90 10.93 2.04
CA PRO A 212 -16.45 9.84 1.16
C PRO A 212 -17.54 9.20 0.31
N LYS A 213 -18.82 9.29 0.75
CA LYS A 213 -19.99 8.77 0.00
C LYS A 213 -20.42 9.69 -1.13
N GLU A 214 -20.14 10.98 -1.01
CA GLU A 214 -20.42 12.02 -2.01
C GLU A 214 -19.11 12.74 -2.38
N PRO A 215 -18.15 12.03 -2.98
CA PRO A 215 -16.80 12.54 -3.19
C PRO A 215 -16.80 13.76 -4.10
N ARG A 216 -16.01 14.77 -3.75
CA ARG A 216 -15.82 15.99 -4.55
C ARG A 216 -14.76 15.75 -5.65
N TYR A 217 -13.65 15.14 -5.30
CA TYR A 217 -12.48 14.97 -6.17
C TYR A 217 -12.47 13.64 -6.90
N LEU A 218 -12.51 12.53 -6.18
CA LEU A 218 -12.33 11.19 -6.71
C LEU A 218 -13.69 10.53 -7.02
N LYS A 219 -14.10 10.62 -8.27
CA LYS A 219 -15.41 10.13 -8.76
C LYS A 219 -15.35 8.70 -9.26
N VAL A 220 -16.44 7.97 -9.07
CA VAL A 220 -16.70 6.70 -9.75
C VAL A 220 -17.45 6.98 -11.06
N VAL A 221 -17.07 6.24 -12.09
CA VAL A 221 -17.86 6.16 -13.33
C VAL A 221 -18.37 4.72 -13.41
N TRP A 222 -19.66 4.57 -13.07
CA TRP A 222 -20.29 3.27 -12.89
C TRP A 222 -20.07 2.35 -14.10
N GLY A 223 -19.64 1.10 -13.84
CA GLY A 223 -19.36 0.09 -14.87
C GLY A 223 -18.10 0.34 -15.68
N ILE A 224 -17.29 1.39 -15.37
CA ILE A 224 -16.08 1.73 -16.11
C ILE A 224 -14.88 1.84 -15.19
N GLY A 225 -14.92 2.66 -14.11
CA GLY A 225 -13.77 2.86 -13.23
C GLY A 225 -13.81 4.17 -12.46
N TYR A 226 -12.65 4.82 -12.33
CA TYR A 226 -12.47 6.00 -11.48
C TYR A 226 -11.76 7.14 -12.23
N LYS A 227 -12.02 8.37 -11.80
CA LYS A 227 -11.36 9.58 -12.28
C LYS A 227 -11.22 10.62 -11.18
N ILE A 228 -10.29 11.55 -11.34
CA ILE A 228 -10.36 12.86 -10.68
C ILE A 228 -11.21 13.80 -11.54
N GLU A 229 -12.15 14.52 -10.93
CA GLU A 229 -13.01 15.45 -11.66
C GLU A 229 -12.16 16.64 -12.16
N LYS A 230 -12.42 17.05 -13.40
CA LYS A 230 -11.82 18.25 -13.94
C LYS A 230 -12.62 19.45 -13.45
N GLN A 231 -12.02 20.29 -12.61
CA GLN A 231 -12.61 21.55 -12.17
C GLN A 231 -12.20 22.71 -13.07
#